data_2e23ff00c081c5fa8ff6585ebf1710be
#
_entry.id   2e23ff00c081c5fa8ff6585ebf1710be
#
_cell.length_a   1.000
_cell.length_b   1.000
_cell.length_c   1.000
_cell.angle_alpha   90.00
_cell.angle_beta   90.00
_cell.angle_gamma   90.00
#
_symmetry.space_group_name_H-M   'P 1'
#
loop_
_entity.id
_entity.type
_entity.pdbx_description
1 polymer ?
#
loop_
_entity_poly.entity_id
_entity_poly.type
_entity_poly.pdbx_seq_one_letter_code
_entity_poly.pdbx_strand_id
1 'polypeptide(L)'
;MAVRELPKATRLLDIGTHDGTLFRLTGAGGVGIDPELVDVPPMAGVTMVKGFFPGDLPAQPDELFNAAVALAVLEHIPEDELANWAKSLAGLLSAGGRVVITVPAPTVDHMLHVLMGLHLIAGIEAHQHHGFQPADLESIFAGPQWRLARHRRFQLGLNHLYVFERTSD
;
A
#
# COMPACT_ATOMS: atom_id res chain seq x y z
N MET A 1 -7.95 -9.95 4.29
CA MET A 1 -7.39 -10.66 3.13
C MET A 1 -5.90 -10.36 3.02
N ALA A 2 -5.48 -9.11 2.93
CA ALA A 2 -4.07 -8.69 2.85
C ALA A 2 -3.19 -9.29 3.96
N VAL A 3 -3.66 -9.30 5.21
CA VAL A 3 -2.94 -9.86 6.38
C VAL A 3 -2.50 -11.32 6.17
N ARG A 4 -3.23 -12.11 5.38
CA ARG A 4 -2.87 -13.51 5.10
C ARG A 4 -1.69 -13.67 4.15
N GLU A 5 -1.31 -12.61 3.47
CA GLU A 5 -0.17 -12.57 2.56
C GLU A 5 1.14 -12.16 3.27
N LEU A 6 1.03 -11.70 4.52
CA LEU A 6 2.18 -11.28 5.30
C LEU A 6 2.93 -12.49 5.88
N PRO A 7 4.27 -12.48 5.87
CA PRO A 7 5.08 -13.47 6.58
C PRO A 7 4.79 -13.44 8.08
N LYS A 8 5.02 -14.54 8.77
CA LYS A 8 5.01 -14.57 10.24
C LYS A 8 6.22 -13.81 10.81
N ALA A 9 6.05 -13.22 12.01
CA ALA A 9 7.09 -12.44 12.68
C ALA A 9 7.66 -11.32 11.78
N THR A 10 6.78 -10.53 11.20
CA THR A 10 7.09 -9.52 10.18
C THR A 10 7.55 -8.22 10.82
N ARG A 11 8.62 -7.63 10.29
CA ARG A 11 8.91 -6.21 10.39
C ARG A 11 8.23 -5.51 9.22
N LEU A 12 7.22 -4.70 9.52
CA LEU A 12 6.27 -4.18 8.55
C LEU A 12 6.54 -2.71 8.22
N LEU A 13 6.45 -2.34 6.94
CA LEU A 13 6.25 -0.98 6.49
C LEU A 13 4.78 -0.82 6.05
N ASP A 14 4.01 -0.02 6.76
CA ASP A 14 2.59 0.23 6.48
C ASP A 14 2.43 1.64 5.90
N ILE A 15 2.20 1.73 4.59
CA ILE A 15 2.07 2.98 3.85
C ILE A 15 0.58 3.30 3.72
N GLY A 16 0.17 4.48 4.20
CA GLY A 16 -1.24 4.80 4.40
C GLY A 16 -1.78 4.17 5.69
N THR A 17 -0.97 4.21 6.75
CA THR A 17 -1.26 3.51 8.02
C THR A 17 -2.41 4.12 8.80
N HIS A 18 -2.73 5.40 8.58
CA HIS A 18 -3.76 6.20 9.23
C HIS A 18 -3.72 6.08 10.77
N ASP A 19 -4.39 5.10 11.35
CA ASP A 19 -4.48 4.89 12.80
C ASP A 19 -3.64 3.70 13.32
N GLY A 20 -2.85 3.04 12.47
CA GLY A 20 -2.04 1.88 12.84
C GLY A 20 -2.83 0.59 13.10
N THR A 21 -4.06 0.49 12.60
CA THR A 21 -4.91 -0.71 12.77
C THR A 21 -4.20 -1.98 12.29
N LEU A 22 -3.41 -1.91 11.20
CA LEU A 22 -2.73 -3.09 10.68
C LEU A 22 -1.71 -3.66 11.69
N PHE A 23 -0.97 -2.81 12.39
CA PHE A 23 -0.07 -3.24 13.46
C PHE A 23 -0.81 -3.92 14.62
N ARG A 24 -1.94 -3.36 15.04
CA ARG A 24 -2.78 -3.98 16.08
C ARG A 24 -3.33 -5.35 15.69
N LEU A 25 -3.71 -5.50 14.42
CA LEU A 25 -4.27 -6.76 13.90
C LEU A 25 -3.21 -7.85 13.72
N THR A 26 -1.98 -7.48 13.40
CA THR A 26 -0.91 -8.42 13.07
C THR A 26 0.02 -8.71 14.24
N GLY A 27 0.13 -7.78 15.18
CA GLY A 27 1.16 -7.80 16.22
C GLY A 27 2.58 -7.57 15.66
N ALA A 28 2.69 -7.10 14.41
CA ALA A 28 3.98 -6.80 13.78
C ALA A 28 4.60 -5.53 14.40
N GLY A 29 5.93 -5.50 14.46
CA GLY A 29 6.68 -4.26 14.65
C GLY A 29 7.00 -3.60 13.32
N GLY A 30 7.50 -2.35 13.34
CA GLY A 30 7.95 -1.69 12.12
C GLY A 30 7.64 -0.20 12.05
N VAL A 31 7.33 0.29 10.86
CA VAL A 31 7.07 1.70 10.60
C VAL A 31 5.74 1.87 9.87
N GLY A 32 4.87 2.74 10.40
CA GLY A 32 3.69 3.23 9.72
C GLY A 32 3.92 4.66 9.25
N ILE A 33 3.57 4.98 8.01
CA ILE A 33 3.68 6.33 7.45
C ILE A 33 2.38 6.76 6.80
N ASP A 34 1.92 7.98 7.11
CA ASP A 34 0.69 8.54 6.59
C ASP A 34 0.68 10.07 6.70
N PRO A 35 0.35 10.84 5.65
CA PRO A 35 0.22 12.29 5.74
C PRO A 35 -0.94 12.72 6.65
N GLU A 36 -1.99 11.90 6.76
CA GLU A 36 -3.17 12.13 7.58
C GLU A 36 -3.13 11.32 8.90
N LEU A 37 -1.91 10.97 9.34
CA LEU A 37 -1.72 10.21 10.57
C LEU A 37 -2.50 10.83 11.73
N VAL A 38 -3.38 10.03 12.33
CA VAL A 38 -4.11 10.43 13.54
C VAL A 38 -3.28 10.11 14.80
N ASP A 39 -3.59 10.81 15.87
CA ASP A 39 -2.94 10.58 17.15
C ASP A 39 -3.36 9.22 17.72
N VAL A 40 -2.39 8.34 17.93
CA VAL A 40 -2.62 6.97 18.41
C VAL A 40 -1.72 6.67 19.62
N PRO A 41 -2.19 5.85 20.57
CA PRO A 41 -1.34 5.40 21.66
C PRO A 41 -0.07 4.69 21.14
N PRO A 42 1.09 4.89 21.77
CA PRO A 42 2.32 4.20 21.41
C PRO A 42 2.14 2.69 21.37
N MET A 43 2.69 2.06 20.34
CA MET A 43 2.70 0.60 20.18
C MET A 43 4.14 0.10 20.26
N ALA A 44 4.36 -0.96 21.03
CA ALA A 44 5.70 -1.52 21.23
C ALA A 44 6.30 -1.98 19.88
N GLY A 45 7.51 -1.52 19.58
CA GLY A 45 8.22 -1.87 18.35
C GLY A 45 7.65 -1.24 17.07
N VAL A 46 6.76 -0.24 17.19
CA VAL A 46 6.18 0.48 16.04
C VAL A 46 6.54 1.95 16.13
N THR A 47 7.03 2.50 15.01
CA THR A 47 7.26 3.93 14.81
C THR A 47 6.20 4.46 13.86
N MET A 48 5.47 5.50 14.27
CA MET A 48 4.48 6.17 13.45
C MET A 48 5.05 7.48 12.93
N VAL A 49 4.98 7.70 11.61
CA VAL A 49 5.55 8.83 10.90
C VAL A 49 4.43 9.60 10.21
N LYS A 50 4.30 10.88 10.49
CA LYS A 50 3.40 11.76 9.74
C LYS A 50 4.15 12.31 8.52
N GLY A 51 3.76 11.91 7.32
CA GLY A 51 4.41 12.34 6.09
C GLY A 51 4.11 11.44 4.90
N PHE A 52 4.78 11.72 3.79
CA PHE A 52 4.63 11.03 2.51
C PHE A 52 5.74 10.02 2.28
N PHE A 53 5.37 8.82 1.85
CA PHE A 53 6.34 7.83 1.39
C PHE A 53 6.83 8.18 -0.04
N PRO A 54 8.14 8.01 -0.36
CA PRO A 54 9.23 7.58 0.53
C PRO A 54 9.95 8.75 1.21
N GLY A 55 9.63 10.00 0.89
CA GLY A 55 10.42 11.19 1.22
C GLY A 55 10.59 11.46 2.71
N ASP A 56 9.54 11.20 3.49
CA ASP A 56 9.52 11.49 4.93
C ASP A 56 9.85 10.29 5.81
N LEU A 57 10.23 9.14 5.19
CA LEU A 57 10.73 8.03 6.01
C LEU A 57 12.03 8.47 6.72
N PRO A 58 12.19 8.11 8.01
CA PRO A 58 13.46 8.29 8.70
C PRO A 58 14.60 7.66 7.90
N ALA A 59 15.78 8.27 7.95
CA ALA A 59 16.97 7.76 7.28
C ALA A 59 17.11 6.25 7.53
N GLN A 60 17.46 5.51 6.49
CA GLN A 60 17.42 4.06 6.34
C GLN A 60 17.33 3.27 7.65
N PRO A 61 16.28 2.47 7.86
CA PRO A 61 16.19 1.66 9.07
C PRO A 61 17.41 0.73 9.14
N ASP A 62 17.97 0.58 10.33
CA ASP A 62 19.11 -0.33 10.59
C ASP A 62 18.80 -1.78 10.16
N GLU A 63 17.52 -2.10 10.02
CA GLU A 63 17.01 -3.41 9.60
C GLU A 63 15.99 -3.25 8.47
N LEU A 64 16.12 -4.10 7.44
CA LEU A 64 15.19 -4.19 6.32
C LEU A 64 13.81 -4.71 6.77
N PHE A 65 12.77 -4.31 6.06
CA PHE A 65 11.41 -4.82 6.26
C PHE A 65 11.24 -6.19 5.58
N ASN A 66 10.41 -7.04 6.19
CA ASN A 66 10.00 -8.32 5.57
C ASN A 66 8.76 -8.14 4.68
N ALA A 67 7.98 -7.10 4.94
CA ALA A 67 6.83 -6.75 4.12
C ALA A 67 6.60 -5.24 4.11
N ALA A 68 6.07 -4.76 2.98
CA ALA A 68 5.45 -3.45 2.86
C ALA A 68 3.98 -3.63 2.45
N VAL A 69 3.11 -2.77 2.96
CA VAL A 69 1.68 -2.81 2.68
C VAL A 69 1.23 -1.42 2.26
N ALA A 70 0.39 -1.36 1.21
CA ALA A 70 -0.29 -0.15 0.78
C ALA A 70 -1.73 -0.54 0.39
N LEU A 71 -2.69 -0.22 1.25
CA LEU A 71 -4.09 -0.61 1.06
C LEU A 71 -4.92 0.61 0.64
N ALA A 72 -5.37 0.63 -0.62
CA ALA A 72 -6.12 1.75 -1.18
C ALA A 72 -5.36 3.08 -1.06
N VAL A 73 -4.11 3.10 -1.51
CA VAL A 73 -3.20 4.27 -1.43
C VAL A 73 -2.72 4.68 -2.81
N LEU A 74 -2.36 3.72 -3.68
CA LEU A 74 -1.65 4.01 -4.92
C LEU A 74 -2.48 4.79 -5.94
N GLU A 75 -3.78 4.68 -5.87
CA GLU A 75 -4.73 5.46 -6.69
C GLU A 75 -4.67 6.98 -6.42
N HIS A 76 -4.09 7.37 -5.29
CA HIS A 76 -3.91 8.78 -4.90
C HIS A 76 -2.51 9.31 -5.23
N ILE A 77 -1.62 8.46 -5.74
CA ILE A 77 -0.23 8.83 -6.05
C ILE A 77 -0.10 9.16 -7.54
N PRO A 78 0.54 10.29 -7.90
CA PRO A 78 0.84 10.60 -9.28
C PRO A 78 1.67 9.50 -9.95
N GLU A 79 1.37 9.20 -11.22
CA GLU A 79 1.97 8.07 -11.94
C GLU A 79 3.50 8.18 -12.05
N ASP A 80 4.02 9.39 -12.22
CA ASP A 80 5.45 9.68 -12.29
C ASP A 80 6.20 9.41 -10.97
N GLU A 81 5.50 9.43 -9.83
CA GLU A 81 6.07 9.08 -8.54
C GLU A 81 6.08 7.57 -8.27
N LEU A 82 5.17 6.80 -8.89
CA LEU A 82 5.02 5.36 -8.63
C LEU A 82 6.28 4.55 -9.00
N ALA A 83 7.01 4.95 -10.05
CA ALA A 83 8.29 4.32 -10.42
C ALA A 83 9.34 4.47 -9.30
N ASN A 84 9.34 5.62 -8.62
CA ASN A 84 10.21 5.85 -7.48
C ASN A 84 9.81 5.00 -6.26
N TRP A 85 8.51 4.73 -6.10
CA TRP A 85 8.02 3.83 -5.04
C TRP A 85 8.60 2.43 -5.18
N ALA A 86 8.51 1.81 -6.37
CA ALA A 86 9.05 0.47 -6.60
C ALA A 86 10.56 0.39 -6.32
N LYS A 87 11.32 1.41 -6.74
CA LYS A 87 12.76 1.51 -6.47
C LYS A 87 13.06 1.65 -4.97
N SER A 88 12.34 2.53 -4.28
CA SER A 88 12.52 2.75 -2.85
C SER A 88 12.18 1.49 -2.04
N LEU A 89 11.08 0.82 -2.39
CA LEU A 89 10.69 -0.43 -1.75
C LEU A 89 11.72 -1.55 -1.96
N ALA A 90 12.37 -1.63 -3.14
CA ALA A 90 13.44 -2.59 -3.38
C ALA A 90 14.64 -2.38 -2.45
N GLY A 91 14.96 -1.13 -2.11
CA GLY A 91 16.04 -0.79 -1.16
C GLY A 91 15.67 -1.04 0.31
N LEU A 92 14.38 -1.09 0.63
CA LEU A 92 13.88 -1.18 2.01
C LEU A 92 13.48 -2.59 2.43
N LEU A 93 13.23 -3.50 1.48
CA LEU A 93 12.83 -4.87 1.80
C LEU A 93 14.01 -5.85 1.76
N SER A 94 13.94 -6.86 2.60
CA SER A 94 14.82 -8.01 2.53
C SER A 94 14.56 -8.85 1.28
N ALA A 95 15.53 -9.66 0.85
CA ALA A 95 15.31 -10.67 -0.19
C ALA A 95 14.17 -11.61 0.23
N GLY A 96 13.26 -11.92 -0.70
CA GLY A 96 12.01 -12.64 -0.41
C GLY A 96 10.95 -11.82 0.35
N GLY A 97 11.25 -10.55 0.67
CA GLY A 97 10.26 -9.62 1.25
C GLY A 97 9.11 -9.35 0.28
N ARG A 98 7.95 -9.01 0.82
CA ARG A 98 6.72 -8.86 0.03
C ARG A 98 6.17 -7.45 0.07
N VAL A 99 5.68 -6.99 -1.07
CA VAL A 99 4.82 -5.80 -1.18
C VAL A 99 3.39 -6.28 -1.40
N VAL A 100 2.48 -5.89 -0.51
CA VAL A 100 1.06 -6.22 -0.59
C VAL A 100 0.27 -4.95 -0.89
N ILE A 101 -0.35 -4.90 -2.05
CA ILE A 101 -1.06 -3.72 -2.53
C ILE A 101 -2.52 -4.08 -2.77
N THR A 102 -3.44 -3.21 -2.33
CA THR A 102 -4.82 -3.26 -2.82
C THR A 102 -5.17 -1.96 -3.52
N VAL A 103 -5.89 -2.11 -4.63
CA VAL A 103 -6.40 -0.98 -5.41
C VAL A 103 -7.83 -1.26 -5.85
N PRO A 104 -8.72 -0.25 -5.92
CA PRO A 104 -10.06 -0.42 -6.46
C PRO A 104 -10.01 -0.77 -7.96
N ALA A 105 -11.01 -1.49 -8.42
CA ALA A 105 -11.21 -1.69 -9.85
C ALA A 105 -11.75 -0.39 -10.48
N PRO A 106 -11.41 -0.06 -11.74
CA PRO A 106 -11.88 1.15 -12.41
C PRO A 106 -13.42 1.26 -12.47
N THR A 107 -14.12 0.15 -12.39
CA THR A 107 -15.59 0.09 -12.33
C THR A 107 -16.17 0.70 -11.05
N VAL A 108 -15.39 0.78 -9.97
CA VAL A 108 -15.83 1.40 -8.70
C VAL A 108 -16.03 2.90 -8.90
N ASP A 109 -15.11 3.58 -9.57
CA ASP A 109 -15.21 5.01 -9.83
C ASP A 109 -16.44 5.33 -10.69
N HIS A 110 -16.67 4.51 -11.74
CA HIS A 110 -17.84 4.68 -12.57
C HIS A 110 -19.15 4.47 -11.77
N MET A 111 -19.19 3.47 -10.91
CA MET A 111 -20.34 3.19 -10.05
C MET A 111 -20.58 4.33 -9.05
N LEU A 112 -19.53 4.86 -8.44
CA LEU A 112 -19.61 6.01 -7.53
C LEU A 112 -20.13 7.25 -8.25
N HIS A 113 -19.64 7.56 -9.45
CA HIS A 113 -20.13 8.67 -10.26
C HIS A 113 -21.62 8.55 -10.60
N VAL A 114 -22.09 7.35 -10.96
CA VAL A 114 -23.50 7.08 -11.23
C VAL A 114 -24.33 7.29 -9.96
N LEU A 115 -23.90 6.76 -8.81
CA LEU A 115 -24.62 6.88 -7.55
C LEU A 115 -24.65 8.34 -7.04
N MET A 116 -23.58 9.09 -7.23
CA MET A 116 -23.54 10.54 -6.93
C MET A 116 -24.46 11.32 -7.88
N GLY A 117 -24.46 11.00 -9.18
CA GLY A 117 -25.35 11.62 -10.16
C GLY A 117 -26.85 11.37 -9.86
N LEU A 118 -27.17 10.24 -9.25
CA LEU A 118 -28.51 9.91 -8.78
C LEU A 118 -28.84 10.44 -7.38
N HIS A 119 -27.94 11.23 -6.76
CA HIS A 119 -28.07 11.77 -5.40
C HIS A 119 -28.32 10.71 -4.31
N LEU A 120 -27.90 9.46 -4.57
CA LEU A 120 -28.06 8.35 -3.61
C LEU A 120 -26.94 8.32 -2.56
N ILE A 121 -25.85 9.05 -2.81
CA ILE A 121 -24.71 9.19 -1.89
C ILE A 121 -24.33 10.66 -1.86
N ALA A 122 -24.26 11.26 -0.66
CA ALA A 122 -23.79 12.62 -0.44
C ALA A 122 -22.53 12.60 0.42
N GLY A 123 -21.59 13.51 0.17
CA GLY A 123 -20.44 13.77 1.06
C GLY A 123 -19.18 12.95 0.77
N ILE A 124 -19.12 12.19 -0.31
CA ILE A 124 -17.84 11.63 -0.78
C ILE A 124 -17.19 12.70 -1.67
N GLU A 125 -16.11 13.30 -1.21
CA GLU A 125 -15.26 14.10 -2.08
C GLU A 125 -14.74 13.17 -3.17
N ALA A 126 -15.01 13.52 -4.43
CA ALA A 126 -14.40 12.84 -5.56
C ALA A 126 -12.90 13.16 -5.53
N HIS A 127 -12.13 12.36 -4.80
CA HIS A 127 -10.68 12.42 -4.86
C HIS A 127 -10.28 12.22 -6.31
N GLN A 128 -9.42 13.08 -6.82
CA GLN A 128 -8.94 13.01 -8.19
C GLN A 128 -8.14 11.71 -8.35
N HIS A 129 -8.78 10.69 -8.88
CA HIS A 129 -8.08 9.50 -9.35
C HIS A 129 -7.27 9.91 -10.59
N HIS A 130 -5.96 9.85 -10.51
CA HIS A 130 -5.04 10.29 -11.57
C HIS A 130 -5.01 9.34 -12.78
N GLY A 131 -6.10 8.63 -13.08
CA GLY A 131 -6.19 7.71 -14.21
C GLY A 131 -5.47 6.38 -14.00
N PHE A 132 -4.97 6.12 -12.79
CA PHE A 132 -4.28 4.89 -12.41
C PHE A 132 -5.14 3.65 -12.70
N GLN A 133 -4.53 2.67 -13.38
CA GLN A 133 -5.18 1.39 -13.61
C GLN A 133 -4.47 0.27 -12.84
N PRO A 134 -5.21 -0.69 -12.26
CA PRO A 134 -4.59 -1.81 -11.55
C PRO A 134 -3.53 -2.56 -12.36
N ALA A 135 -3.66 -2.62 -13.70
CA ALA A 135 -2.70 -3.24 -14.60
C ALA A 135 -1.35 -2.52 -14.64
N ASP A 136 -1.30 -1.22 -14.35
CA ASP A 136 -0.08 -0.42 -14.36
C ASP A 136 0.92 -0.89 -13.29
N LEU A 137 0.40 -1.51 -12.22
CA LEU A 137 1.25 -2.11 -11.17
C LEU A 137 2.23 -3.14 -11.72
N GLU A 138 1.83 -3.94 -12.70
CA GLU A 138 2.72 -4.93 -13.30
C GLU A 138 3.86 -4.28 -14.05
N SER A 139 3.63 -3.11 -14.65
CA SER A 139 4.66 -2.31 -15.33
C SER A 139 5.57 -1.59 -14.33
N ILE A 140 5.01 -1.04 -13.25
CA ILE A 140 5.76 -0.35 -12.19
C ILE A 140 6.72 -1.32 -11.48
N PHE A 141 6.28 -2.57 -11.26
CA PHE A 141 7.05 -3.63 -10.62
C PHE A 141 7.65 -4.63 -11.64
N ALA A 142 7.89 -4.22 -12.89
CA ALA A 142 8.43 -5.10 -13.94
C ALA A 142 9.94 -5.31 -13.88
N GLY A 143 10.67 -4.62 -12.98
CA GLY A 143 12.14 -4.72 -12.87
C GLY A 143 12.61 -6.10 -12.39
N PRO A 144 13.89 -6.47 -12.62
CA PRO A 144 14.45 -7.77 -12.21
C PRO A 144 14.41 -7.98 -10.69
N GLN A 145 14.25 -6.93 -9.92
CA GLN A 145 14.16 -6.95 -8.45
C GLN A 145 12.79 -7.46 -7.95
N TRP A 146 11.80 -7.62 -8.85
CA TRP A 146 10.45 -7.94 -8.47
C TRP A 146 9.91 -9.16 -9.22
N ARG A 147 9.10 -9.93 -8.53
CA ARG A 147 8.31 -11.02 -9.10
C ARG A 147 6.88 -10.88 -8.65
N LEU A 148 5.93 -10.89 -9.59
CA LEU A 148 4.52 -10.98 -9.23
C LEU A 148 4.25 -12.38 -8.64
N ALA A 149 4.05 -12.45 -7.33
CA ALA A 149 3.78 -13.69 -6.62
C ALA A 149 2.28 -14.03 -6.63
N ARG A 150 1.42 -13.01 -6.65
CA ARG A 150 -0.03 -13.21 -6.65
C ARG A 150 -0.76 -11.97 -7.16
N HIS A 151 -1.83 -12.24 -7.95
CA HIS A 151 -2.88 -11.26 -8.25
C HIS A 151 -4.23 -11.90 -8.01
N ARG A 152 -5.14 -11.22 -7.32
CA ARG A 152 -6.51 -11.68 -7.06
C ARG A 152 -7.49 -10.53 -7.11
N ARG A 153 -8.70 -10.81 -7.61
CA ARG A 153 -9.86 -9.93 -7.45
C ARG A 153 -10.67 -10.38 -6.25
N PHE A 154 -11.26 -9.44 -5.53
CA PHE A 154 -12.12 -9.72 -4.36
C PHE A 154 -13.27 -8.70 -4.28
N GLN A 155 -14.19 -8.89 -3.33
CA GLN A 155 -15.40 -8.08 -3.23
C GLN A 155 -16.15 -7.97 -4.58
N LEU A 156 -16.52 -9.13 -5.15
CA LEU A 156 -17.20 -9.24 -6.45
C LEU A 156 -16.41 -8.61 -7.63
N GLY A 157 -15.08 -8.53 -7.51
CA GLY A 157 -14.22 -7.96 -8.54
C GLY A 157 -14.01 -6.45 -8.42
N LEU A 158 -14.57 -5.81 -7.39
CA LEU A 158 -14.47 -4.37 -7.16
C LEU A 158 -13.09 -3.94 -6.64
N ASN A 159 -12.27 -4.89 -6.18
CA ASN A 159 -10.92 -4.62 -5.69
C ASN A 159 -9.93 -5.66 -6.21
N HIS A 160 -8.70 -5.22 -6.41
CA HIS A 160 -7.56 -6.04 -6.76
C HIS A 160 -6.60 -6.13 -5.58
N LEU A 161 -6.04 -7.30 -5.36
CA LEU A 161 -4.91 -7.55 -4.46
C LEU A 161 -3.73 -8.01 -5.30
N TYR A 162 -2.62 -7.30 -5.20
CA TYR A 162 -1.34 -7.67 -5.77
C TYR A 162 -0.35 -8.00 -4.66
N VAL A 163 0.47 -9.00 -4.89
CA VAL A 163 1.60 -9.36 -4.03
C VAL A 163 2.83 -9.48 -4.93
N PHE A 164 3.77 -8.56 -4.74
CA PHE A 164 5.08 -8.65 -5.37
C PHE A 164 6.09 -9.14 -4.34
N GLU A 165 7.03 -9.96 -4.78
CA GLU A 165 8.10 -10.49 -3.94
C GLU A 165 9.44 -9.94 -4.45
N ARG A 166 10.25 -9.41 -3.53
CA ARG A 166 11.59 -8.99 -3.87
C ARG A 166 12.45 -10.19 -4.18
N THR A 167 13.02 -10.24 -5.36
CA THR A 167 14.00 -11.28 -5.76
C THR A 167 15.30 -11.08 -5.00
N SER A 168 16.08 -12.16 -4.87
CA SER A 168 17.49 -12.05 -4.50
C SER A 168 18.26 -11.48 -5.67
N ASP A 169 19.18 -10.58 -5.41
CA ASP A 169 20.15 -10.09 -6.39
C ASP A 169 21.02 -11.25 -6.89
#